data_359db7835a3fe5df35c6abb8f500dcc3
#
_entry.id   359db7835a3fe5df35c6abb8f500dcc3
#
_cell.length_a   1.000
_cell.length_b   1.000
_cell.length_c   1.000
_cell.angle_alpha   90.00
_cell.angle_beta   90.00
_cell.angle_gamma   90.00
#
_symmetry.space_group_name_H-M   'P 1'
#
loop_
_entity.id
_entity.type
_entity.pdbx_description
1 polymer ?
#
loop_
_entity_poly.entity_id
_entity_poly.type
_entity_poly.pdbx_seq_one_letter_code
_entity_poly.pdbx_strand_id
1 'polypeptide(L)'
;MVKLLLLFAHLLGTSLALGAIVATDIRLLGKLADHRVRIAPPNPFVMRLITVALMVLYATGTALVLLGLNDDPAYLDNPKLQAKLILVAVLSLNAMVLHRYTFPGLARGRRVARWKWQDFMRVAVPVSLSNCLWMYCAFLGIARPWNHDTSLGFVLGTALWLFAATLAGIAVVLAVAAQDRTDTTPGWIDAVKRQLGALATALRA
;
A
#
# COMPACT_ATOMS: atom_id res chain seq x y z
N MET A 1 -7.75 -14.05 -29.11
CA MET A 1 -9.00 -13.66 -28.40
C MET A 1 -8.88 -13.87 -26.89
N VAL A 2 -8.49 -15.07 -26.39
CA VAL A 2 -8.38 -15.40 -24.96
C VAL A 2 -7.46 -14.43 -24.22
N LYS A 3 -6.24 -14.15 -24.72
CA LYS A 3 -5.27 -13.20 -24.12
C LYS A 3 -5.87 -11.79 -23.93
N LEU A 4 -6.67 -11.32 -24.91
CA LEU A 4 -7.33 -10.00 -24.82
C LEU A 4 -8.39 -9.96 -23.71
N LEU A 5 -9.20 -11.02 -23.59
CA LEU A 5 -10.22 -11.14 -22.53
C LEU A 5 -9.59 -11.21 -21.14
N LEU A 6 -8.49 -11.96 -20.99
CA LEU A 6 -7.74 -12.03 -19.73
C LEU A 6 -7.13 -10.67 -19.37
N LEU A 7 -6.56 -9.95 -20.31
CA LEU A 7 -6.05 -8.61 -20.10
C LEU A 7 -7.18 -7.64 -19.68
N PHE A 8 -8.33 -7.71 -20.34
CA PHE A 8 -9.48 -6.87 -20.00
C PHE A 8 -9.97 -7.17 -18.58
N ALA A 9 -10.15 -8.44 -18.22
CA ALA A 9 -10.56 -8.85 -16.87
C ALA A 9 -9.52 -8.42 -15.81
N HIS A 10 -8.22 -8.53 -16.12
CA HIS A 10 -7.13 -8.08 -15.26
C HIS A 10 -7.17 -6.57 -15.03
N LEU A 11 -7.34 -5.78 -16.10
CA LEU A 11 -7.48 -4.32 -16.01
C LEU A 11 -8.73 -3.92 -15.22
N LEU A 12 -9.86 -4.59 -15.45
CA LEU A 12 -11.10 -4.33 -14.72
C LEU A 12 -10.92 -4.61 -13.21
N GLY A 13 -10.31 -5.75 -12.85
CA GLY A 13 -9.99 -6.07 -11.45
C GLY A 13 -9.08 -5.03 -10.81
N THR A 14 -8.05 -4.58 -11.53
CA THR A 14 -7.13 -3.53 -11.06
C THR A 14 -7.86 -2.21 -10.83
N SER A 15 -8.69 -1.79 -11.79
CA SER A 15 -9.46 -0.52 -11.71
C SER A 15 -10.45 -0.52 -10.56
N LEU A 16 -11.14 -1.64 -10.33
CA LEU A 16 -12.09 -1.78 -9.22
C LEU A 16 -11.38 -1.72 -7.87
N ALA A 17 -10.25 -2.41 -7.72
CA ALA A 17 -9.48 -2.38 -6.47
C ALA A 17 -8.91 -0.99 -6.19
N LEU A 18 -8.26 -0.36 -7.18
CA LEU A 18 -7.70 0.99 -7.04
C LEU A 18 -8.79 2.03 -6.76
N GLY A 19 -9.91 1.97 -7.47
CA GLY A 19 -11.05 2.87 -7.24
C GLY A 19 -11.58 2.76 -5.81
N ALA A 20 -11.71 1.54 -5.29
CA ALA A 20 -12.16 1.28 -3.92
C ALA A 20 -11.17 1.81 -2.88
N ILE A 21 -9.86 1.64 -3.09
CA ILE A 21 -8.81 2.13 -2.21
C ILE A 21 -8.79 3.66 -2.20
N VAL A 22 -8.71 4.30 -3.38
CA VAL A 22 -8.69 5.76 -3.52
C VAL A 22 -9.94 6.40 -2.91
N ALA A 23 -11.13 5.83 -3.18
CA ALA A 23 -12.37 6.33 -2.58
C ALA A 23 -12.36 6.23 -1.04
N THR A 24 -11.73 5.18 -0.50
CA THR A 24 -11.58 5.01 0.97
C THR A 24 -10.63 6.07 1.53
N ASP A 25 -9.51 6.32 0.86
CA ASP A 25 -8.52 7.32 1.27
C ASP A 25 -9.09 8.75 1.21
N ILE A 26 -9.81 9.10 0.14
CA ILE A 26 -10.49 10.40 0.01
C ILE A 26 -11.50 10.59 1.15
N ARG A 27 -12.31 9.57 1.46
CA ARG A 27 -13.25 9.62 2.59
C ARG A 27 -12.55 9.79 3.94
N LEU A 28 -11.39 9.16 4.09
CA LEU A 28 -10.58 9.31 5.30
C LEU A 28 -10.05 10.74 5.39
N LEU A 29 -9.44 11.26 4.32
CA LEU A 29 -8.95 12.64 4.26
C LEU A 29 -10.05 13.67 4.54
N GLY A 30 -11.25 13.48 4.00
CA GLY A 30 -12.41 14.33 4.29
C GLY A 30 -12.80 14.35 5.78
N LYS A 31 -12.64 13.22 6.48
CA LYS A 31 -12.88 13.15 7.93
C LYS A 31 -11.77 13.77 8.77
N LEU A 32 -10.56 13.91 8.25
CA LEU A 32 -9.44 14.52 8.95
C LEU A 32 -9.62 16.03 9.18
N ALA A 33 -10.48 16.68 8.40
CA ALA A 33 -10.89 18.07 8.63
C ALA A 33 -11.71 18.23 9.93
N ASP A 34 -12.25 17.13 10.48
CA ASP A 34 -12.99 17.11 11.73
C ASP A 34 -12.05 16.71 12.88
N HIS A 35 -11.72 17.66 13.77
CA HIS A 35 -10.67 17.60 14.83
C HIS A 35 -10.84 16.49 15.89
N ARG A 36 -11.79 15.56 15.73
CA ARG A 36 -12.03 14.43 16.66
C ARG A 36 -11.89 13.08 15.95
N VAL A 37 -10.86 12.93 15.11
CA VAL A 37 -10.74 11.81 14.18
C VAL A 37 -10.57 10.48 14.91
N ARG A 38 -11.54 9.60 14.68
CA ARG A 38 -11.41 8.16 14.91
C ARG A 38 -11.31 7.49 13.56
N ILE A 39 -10.20 6.83 13.30
CA ILE A 39 -10.05 6.04 12.09
C ILE A 39 -10.79 4.73 12.30
N ALA A 40 -11.85 4.52 11.56
CA ALA A 40 -12.59 3.27 11.54
C ALA A 40 -11.98 2.32 10.48
N PRO A 41 -12.12 0.99 10.65
CA PRO A 41 -11.76 0.06 9.58
C PRO A 41 -12.60 0.33 8.33
N PRO A 42 -12.11 -0.06 7.12
CA PRO A 42 -12.87 0.07 5.89
C PRO A 42 -14.21 -0.67 5.99
N ASN A 43 -15.20 -0.21 5.21
CA ASN A 43 -16.50 -0.88 5.11
C ASN A 43 -16.30 -2.36 4.68
N PRO A 44 -16.98 -3.33 5.30
CA PRO A 44 -16.90 -4.74 4.93
C PRO A 44 -17.16 -5.03 3.44
N PHE A 45 -18.05 -4.27 2.80
CA PHE A 45 -18.28 -4.36 1.35
C PHE A 45 -17.02 -4.00 0.57
N VAL A 46 -16.35 -2.89 0.92
CA VAL A 46 -15.10 -2.45 0.27
C VAL A 46 -14.00 -3.49 0.44
N MET A 47 -13.87 -4.06 1.65
CA MET A 47 -12.89 -5.11 1.92
C MET A 47 -13.16 -6.36 1.07
N ARG A 48 -14.42 -6.78 0.94
CA ARG A 48 -14.80 -7.91 0.08
C ARG A 48 -14.51 -7.61 -1.39
N LEU A 49 -14.86 -6.41 -1.86
CA LEU A 49 -14.59 -5.99 -3.24
C LEU A 49 -13.10 -6.06 -3.58
N ILE A 50 -12.24 -5.52 -2.71
CA ILE A 50 -10.77 -5.58 -2.90
C ILE A 50 -10.27 -7.04 -2.87
N THR A 51 -10.80 -7.88 -1.98
CA THR A 51 -10.42 -9.30 -1.91
C THR A 51 -10.82 -10.05 -3.18
N VAL A 52 -12.05 -9.86 -3.66
CA VAL A 52 -12.52 -10.49 -4.91
C VAL A 52 -11.70 -9.99 -6.10
N ALA A 53 -11.44 -8.69 -6.18
CA ALA A 53 -10.60 -8.12 -7.23
C ALA A 53 -9.19 -8.73 -7.20
N LEU A 54 -8.57 -8.90 -6.02
CA LEU A 54 -7.27 -9.56 -5.87
C LEU A 54 -7.30 -11.01 -6.36
N MET A 55 -8.36 -11.77 -6.03
CA MET A 55 -8.52 -13.15 -6.55
C MET A 55 -8.63 -13.18 -8.08
N VAL A 56 -9.39 -12.26 -8.67
CA VAL A 56 -9.47 -12.12 -10.14
C VAL A 56 -8.10 -11.78 -10.72
N LEU A 57 -7.34 -10.89 -10.08
CA LEU A 57 -5.99 -10.52 -10.49
C LEU A 57 -5.01 -11.70 -10.42
N TYR A 58 -5.10 -12.53 -9.39
CA TYR A 58 -4.30 -13.77 -9.32
C TYR A 58 -4.65 -14.74 -10.45
N ALA A 59 -5.95 -15.04 -10.64
CA ALA A 59 -6.38 -15.96 -11.68
C ALA A 59 -5.96 -15.48 -13.08
N THR A 60 -6.26 -14.23 -13.40
CA THR A 60 -5.94 -13.65 -14.72
C THR A 60 -4.43 -13.43 -14.91
N GLY A 61 -3.72 -13.00 -13.85
CA GLY A 61 -2.28 -12.80 -13.87
C GLY A 61 -1.53 -14.11 -14.08
N THR A 62 -1.90 -15.18 -13.35
CA THR A 62 -1.32 -16.50 -13.55
C THR A 62 -1.58 -17.01 -14.97
N ALA A 63 -2.82 -16.91 -15.48
CA ALA A 63 -3.14 -17.29 -16.83
C ALA A 63 -2.31 -16.51 -17.89
N LEU A 64 -2.12 -15.20 -17.68
CA LEU A 64 -1.29 -14.38 -18.57
C LEU A 64 0.20 -14.77 -18.53
N VAL A 65 0.72 -15.13 -17.36
CA VAL A 65 2.10 -15.62 -17.21
C VAL A 65 2.27 -16.97 -17.91
N LEU A 66 1.33 -17.89 -17.74
CA LEU A 66 1.36 -19.20 -18.41
C LEU A 66 1.29 -19.06 -19.94
N LEU A 67 0.44 -18.16 -20.46
CA LEU A 67 0.38 -17.86 -21.89
C LEU A 67 1.68 -17.21 -22.37
N GLY A 68 2.29 -16.32 -21.57
CA GLY A 68 3.56 -15.71 -21.89
C GLY A 68 4.69 -16.73 -21.99
N LEU A 69 4.77 -17.69 -21.05
CA LEU A 69 5.74 -18.78 -21.05
C LEU A 69 5.57 -19.74 -22.23
N ASN A 70 4.33 -19.96 -22.69
CA ASN A 70 4.07 -20.76 -23.87
C ASN A 70 4.53 -20.05 -25.17
N ASP A 71 4.43 -18.72 -25.20
CA ASP A 71 4.88 -17.89 -26.34
C ASP A 71 6.42 -17.71 -26.34
N ASP A 72 7.03 -17.57 -25.14
CA ASP A 72 8.47 -17.32 -24.96
C ASP A 72 8.97 -17.97 -23.65
N PRO A 73 9.85 -18.98 -23.71
CA PRO A 73 10.44 -19.62 -22.52
C PRO A 73 11.22 -18.64 -21.62
N ALA A 74 11.80 -17.56 -22.17
CA ALA A 74 12.53 -16.52 -21.44
C ALA A 74 11.62 -15.45 -20.83
N TYR A 75 10.28 -15.61 -20.90
CA TYR A 75 9.30 -14.63 -20.41
C TYR A 75 9.49 -14.25 -18.93
N LEU A 76 9.93 -15.21 -18.09
CA LEU A 76 10.22 -14.96 -16.67
C LEU A 76 11.54 -14.23 -16.41
N ASP A 77 12.42 -14.11 -17.42
CA ASP A 77 13.69 -13.38 -17.28
C ASP A 77 13.48 -11.86 -17.34
N ASN A 78 12.25 -11.41 -17.60
CA ASN A 78 11.89 -10.01 -17.58
C ASN A 78 11.93 -9.46 -16.13
N PRO A 79 12.88 -8.55 -15.78
CA PRO A 79 13.04 -8.04 -14.42
C PRO A 79 11.80 -7.34 -13.88
N LYS A 80 11.04 -6.65 -14.74
CA LYS A 80 9.78 -6.01 -14.37
C LYS A 80 8.72 -7.03 -13.98
N LEU A 81 8.62 -8.16 -14.67
CA LEU A 81 7.69 -9.23 -14.33
C LEU A 81 8.08 -9.88 -13.00
N GLN A 82 9.37 -10.17 -12.81
CA GLN A 82 9.88 -10.70 -11.55
C GLN A 82 9.56 -9.76 -10.38
N ALA A 83 9.83 -8.45 -10.55
CA ALA A 83 9.46 -7.45 -9.55
C ALA A 83 7.96 -7.46 -9.24
N LYS A 84 7.09 -7.51 -10.24
CA LYS A 84 5.63 -7.59 -10.03
C LYS A 84 5.22 -8.80 -9.22
N LEU A 85 5.76 -9.98 -9.52
CA LEU A 85 5.46 -11.20 -8.78
C LEU A 85 5.86 -11.07 -7.29
N ILE A 86 7.06 -10.54 -7.03
CA ILE A 86 7.54 -10.27 -5.66
C ILE A 86 6.62 -9.27 -4.96
N LEU A 87 6.31 -8.14 -5.59
CA LEU A 87 5.50 -7.08 -5.00
C LEU A 87 4.06 -7.53 -4.71
N VAL A 88 3.47 -8.35 -5.59
CA VAL A 88 2.14 -8.93 -5.38
C VAL A 88 2.16 -9.94 -4.22
N ALA A 89 3.21 -10.72 -4.07
CA ALA A 89 3.38 -11.60 -2.90
C ALA A 89 3.48 -10.78 -1.60
N VAL A 90 4.28 -9.71 -1.59
CA VAL A 90 4.39 -8.78 -0.44
C VAL A 90 3.05 -8.11 -0.15
N LEU A 91 2.32 -7.68 -1.19
CA LEU A 91 0.97 -7.10 -1.05
C LEU A 91 0.00 -8.08 -0.36
N SER A 92 0.06 -9.36 -0.73
CA SER A 92 -0.82 -10.39 -0.16
C SER A 92 -0.48 -10.70 1.29
N LEU A 93 0.81 -10.77 1.64
CA LEU A 93 1.26 -10.89 3.02
C LEU A 93 0.81 -9.68 3.84
N ASN A 94 0.95 -8.48 3.28
CA ASN A 94 0.48 -7.25 3.93
C ASN A 94 -1.04 -7.23 4.11
N ALA A 95 -1.82 -7.76 3.16
CA ALA A 95 -3.26 -7.90 3.30
C ALA A 95 -3.64 -8.77 4.51
N MET A 96 -2.91 -9.87 4.76
CA MET A 96 -3.10 -10.68 5.98
C MET A 96 -2.80 -9.88 7.25
N VAL A 97 -1.73 -9.07 7.25
CA VAL A 97 -1.40 -8.18 8.38
C VAL A 97 -2.51 -7.17 8.63
N LEU A 98 -3.03 -6.53 7.57
CA LEU A 98 -4.14 -5.57 7.65
C LEU A 98 -5.37 -6.22 8.27
N HIS A 99 -5.79 -7.39 7.78
CA HIS A 99 -6.99 -8.07 8.25
C HIS A 99 -6.85 -8.64 9.67
N ARG A 100 -5.67 -9.15 10.05
CA ARG A 100 -5.47 -9.82 11.34
C ARG A 100 -5.12 -8.86 12.48
N TYR A 101 -4.44 -7.76 12.18
CA TYR A 101 -3.89 -6.88 13.22
C TYR A 101 -4.36 -5.44 13.10
N THR A 102 -4.34 -4.84 11.92
CA THR A 102 -4.62 -3.42 11.73
C THR A 102 -6.11 -3.12 11.88
N PHE A 103 -6.97 -3.78 11.11
CA PHE A 103 -8.41 -3.50 11.14
C PHE A 103 -9.08 -3.85 12.48
N PRO A 104 -8.78 -4.96 13.16
CA PRO A 104 -9.27 -5.20 14.51
C PRO A 104 -8.77 -4.17 15.53
N GLY A 105 -7.54 -3.66 15.35
CA GLY A 105 -6.99 -2.56 16.15
C GLY A 105 -7.79 -1.26 15.99
N LEU A 106 -8.13 -0.91 14.75
CA LEU A 106 -8.94 0.27 14.42
C LEU A 106 -10.39 0.16 14.92
N ALA A 107 -10.95 -1.05 14.90
CA ALA A 107 -12.32 -1.29 15.41
C ALA A 107 -12.49 -0.94 16.89
N ARG A 108 -11.40 -0.87 17.67
CA ARG A 108 -11.43 -0.41 19.08
C ARG A 108 -11.72 1.08 19.22
N GLY A 109 -11.76 1.84 18.12
CA GLY A 109 -12.25 3.22 18.08
C GLY A 109 -11.43 4.25 18.87
N ARG A 110 -10.13 4.01 19.10
CA ARG A 110 -9.26 4.98 19.79
C ARG A 110 -9.04 6.21 18.92
N ARG A 111 -9.08 7.40 19.54
CA ARG A 111 -8.70 8.65 18.86
C ARG A 111 -7.22 8.60 18.50
N VAL A 112 -6.86 9.13 17.30
CA VAL A 112 -5.48 9.19 16.82
C VAL A 112 -4.56 9.91 17.81
N ALA A 113 -5.03 10.98 18.44
CA ALA A 113 -4.30 11.72 19.48
C ALA A 113 -3.88 10.87 20.71
N ARG A 114 -4.57 9.75 20.97
CA ARG A 114 -4.29 8.84 22.10
C ARG A 114 -3.50 7.59 21.69
N TRP A 115 -3.02 7.53 20.45
CA TRP A 115 -2.24 6.39 19.99
C TRP A 115 -0.85 6.37 20.61
N LYS A 116 -0.41 5.19 20.98
CA LYS A 116 1.00 4.92 21.30
C LYS A 116 1.79 4.70 20.01
N TRP A 117 3.11 4.74 20.08
CA TRP A 117 4.00 4.43 18.95
C TRP A 117 3.65 3.10 18.27
N GLN A 118 3.34 2.08 19.04
CA GLN A 118 2.96 0.77 18.50
C GLN A 118 1.63 0.82 17.72
N ASP A 119 0.64 1.59 18.18
CA ASP A 119 -0.64 1.75 17.48
C ASP A 119 -0.41 2.49 16.16
N PHE A 120 0.44 3.53 16.17
CA PHE A 120 0.84 4.25 14.98
C PHE A 120 1.50 3.32 13.95
N MET A 121 2.54 2.56 14.35
CA MET A 121 3.27 1.67 13.44
C MET A 121 2.38 0.56 12.87
N ARG A 122 1.47 0.00 13.68
CA ARG A 122 0.52 -1.04 13.25
C ARG A 122 -0.48 -0.55 12.20
N VAL A 123 -0.68 0.74 12.08
CA VAL A 123 -1.58 1.33 11.08
C VAL A 123 -0.76 1.94 9.93
N ALA A 124 0.20 2.82 10.24
CA ALA A 124 0.93 3.58 9.24
C ALA A 124 1.70 2.68 8.27
N VAL A 125 2.44 1.69 8.77
CA VAL A 125 3.27 0.82 7.93
C VAL A 125 2.42 -0.05 6.98
N PRO A 126 1.43 -0.85 7.45
CA PRO A 126 0.66 -1.70 6.54
C PRO A 126 -0.22 -0.90 5.57
N VAL A 127 -0.78 0.24 6.00
CA VAL A 127 -1.58 1.09 5.12
C VAL A 127 -0.72 1.75 4.04
N SER A 128 0.45 2.29 4.41
CA SER A 128 1.40 2.86 3.44
C SER A 128 1.88 1.82 2.44
N LEU A 129 2.22 0.63 2.93
CA LEU A 129 2.68 -0.46 2.08
C LEU A 129 1.58 -0.91 1.11
N SER A 130 0.34 -1.04 1.58
CA SER A 130 -0.81 -1.38 0.73
C SER A 130 -1.00 -0.33 -0.38
N ASN A 131 -1.09 0.95 -0.03
CA ASN A 131 -1.32 2.03 -1.00
C ASN A 131 -0.18 2.12 -2.02
N CYS A 132 1.07 2.08 -1.54
CA CYS A 132 2.24 2.08 -2.41
C CYS A 132 2.21 0.91 -3.41
N LEU A 133 2.01 -0.32 -2.91
CA LEU A 133 2.09 -1.51 -3.76
C LEU A 133 0.94 -1.60 -4.77
N TRP A 134 -0.28 -1.23 -4.40
CA TRP A 134 -1.40 -1.19 -5.35
C TRP A 134 -1.13 -0.23 -6.49
N MET A 135 -0.73 1.02 -6.18
CA MET A 135 -0.44 2.04 -7.18
C MET A 135 0.76 1.66 -8.04
N TYR A 136 1.82 1.17 -7.41
CA TYR A 136 3.05 0.82 -8.13
C TYR A 136 2.90 -0.42 -9.02
N CYS A 137 2.19 -1.47 -8.57
CA CYS A 137 1.89 -2.63 -9.40
C CYS A 137 1.01 -2.27 -10.61
N ALA A 138 0.07 -1.33 -10.45
CA ALA A 138 -0.71 -0.81 -11.56
C ALA A 138 0.17 -0.01 -12.54
N PHE A 139 1.04 0.87 -12.03
CA PHE A 139 2.02 1.59 -12.85
C PHE A 139 2.91 0.63 -13.64
N LEU A 140 3.46 -0.40 -13.00
CA LEU A 140 4.25 -1.41 -13.70
C LEU A 140 3.45 -2.15 -14.79
N GLY A 141 2.13 -2.16 -14.73
CA GLY A 141 1.27 -2.72 -15.78
C GLY A 141 1.37 -1.94 -17.09
N ILE A 142 1.54 -0.62 -17.02
CA ILE A 142 1.58 0.29 -18.18
C ILE A 142 3.01 0.73 -18.54
N ALA A 143 3.99 0.56 -17.66
CA ALA A 143 5.38 0.97 -17.85
C ALA A 143 6.11 0.09 -18.88
N ARG A 144 5.69 0.15 -20.16
CA ARG A 144 6.28 -0.64 -21.26
C ARG A 144 7.79 -0.38 -21.45
N PRO A 145 8.32 0.88 -21.34
CA PRO A 145 9.74 1.16 -21.49
C PRO A 145 10.64 0.42 -20.50
N TRP A 146 10.07 -0.11 -19.40
CA TRP A 146 10.83 -0.84 -18.39
C TRP A 146 10.91 -2.35 -18.64
N ASN A 147 10.42 -2.83 -19.80
CA ASN A 147 10.60 -4.21 -20.20
C ASN A 147 12.06 -4.43 -20.64
N HIS A 148 12.77 -5.32 -19.95
CA HIS A 148 14.15 -5.71 -20.24
C HIS A 148 15.22 -4.59 -20.11
N ASP A 149 14.84 -3.30 -20.13
CA ASP A 149 15.76 -2.16 -20.09
C ASP A 149 16.14 -1.72 -18.67
N THR A 150 15.49 -2.29 -17.65
CA THR A 150 15.74 -1.95 -16.24
C THR A 150 16.16 -3.17 -15.45
N SER A 151 17.00 -2.97 -14.43
CA SER A 151 17.36 -4.06 -13.51
C SER A 151 16.26 -4.32 -12.48
N LEU A 152 16.17 -5.55 -11.99
CA LEU A 152 15.28 -5.91 -10.89
C LEU A 152 15.52 -5.01 -9.65
N GLY A 153 16.81 -4.72 -9.34
CA GLY A 153 17.19 -3.84 -8.24
C GLY A 153 16.65 -2.42 -8.38
N PHE A 154 16.66 -1.86 -9.60
CA PHE A 154 16.08 -0.55 -9.87
C PHE A 154 14.57 -0.54 -9.61
N VAL A 155 13.84 -1.55 -10.10
CA VAL A 155 12.37 -1.62 -9.94
C VAL A 155 11.99 -1.79 -8.47
N LEU A 156 12.68 -2.67 -7.73
CA LEU A 156 12.42 -2.86 -6.30
C LEU A 156 12.89 -1.67 -5.46
N GLY A 157 14.01 -1.03 -5.82
CA GLY A 157 14.50 0.19 -5.19
C GLY A 157 13.51 1.35 -5.33
N THR A 158 12.92 1.53 -6.51
CA THR A 158 11.85 2.51 -6.74
C THR A 158 10.63 2.22 -5.86
N ALA A 159 10.23 0.95 -5.73
CA ALA A 159 9.15 0.56 -4.82
C ALA A 159 9.44 0.96 -3.36
N LEU A 160 10.67 0.74 -2.90
CA LEU A 160 11.11 1.11 -1.55
C LEU A 160 11.06 2.63 -1.32
N TRP A 161 11.54 3.42 -2.28
CA TRP A 161 11.46 4.88 -2.23
C TRP A 161 10.01 5.38 -2.20
N LEU A 162 9.14 4.84 -3.03
CA LEU A 162 7.71 5.17 -3.04
C LEU A 162 7.05 4.78 -1.72
N PHE A 163 7.40 3.63 -1.15
CA PHE A 163 6.92 3.22 0.16
C PHE A 163 7.36 4.21 1.25
N ALA A 164 8.64 4.61 1.26
CA ALA A 164 9.14 5.59 2.23
C ALA A 164 8.42 6.94 2.10
N ALA A 165 8.19 7.43 0.87
CA ALA A 165 7.44 8.65 0.61
C ALA A 165 5.98 8.55 1.05
N THR A 166 5.31 7.42 0.76
CA THR A 166 3.92 7.17 1.18
C THR A 166 3.82 7.09 2.70
N LEU A 167 4.77 6.43 3.37
CA LEU A 167 4.82 6.34 4.82
C LEU A 167 5.01 7.72 5.46
N ALA A 168 5.92 8.54 4.91
CA ALA A 168 6.10 9.93 5.36
C ALA A 168 4.82 10.75 5.18
N GLY A 169 4.15 10.65 4.03
CA GLY A 169 2.88 11.32 3.77
C GLY A 169 1.79 10.91 4.77
N ILE A 170 1.62 9.61 5.00
CA ILE A 170 0.65 9.10 5.99
C ILE A 170 1.02 9.53 7.41
N ALA A 171 2.31 9.57 7.76
CA ALA A 171 2.75 10.06 9.06
C ALA A 171 2.38 11.53 9.26
N VAL A 172 2.56 12.38 8.25
CA VAL A 172 2.14 13.80 8.28
C VAL A 172 0.63 13.91 8.46
N VAL A 173 -0.13 13.16 7.67
CA VAL A 173 -1.61 13.14 7.74
C VAL A 173 -2.09 12.72 9.15
N LEU A 174 -1.50 11.67 9.72
CA LEU A 174 -1.84 11.22 11.07
C LEU A 174 -1.38 12.22 12.15
N ALA A 175 -0.24 12.91 11.93
CA ALA A 175 0.24 13.96 12.83
C ALA A 175 -0.72 15.15 12.88
N VAL A 176 -1.19 15.60 11.71
CA VAL A 176 -2.20 16.66 11.61
C VAL A 176 -3.51 16.24 12.28
N ALA A 177 -3.96 14.99 12.04
CA ALA A 177 -5.15 14.44 12.65
C ALA A 177 -5.06 14.28 14.19
N ALA A 178 -3.84 14.18 14.71
CA ALA A 178 -3.57 14.03 16.14
C ALA A 178 -3.44 15.38 16.86
N GLN A 179 -3.32 16.49 16.14
CA GLN A 179 -3.28 17.83 16.73
C GLN A 179 -4.69 18.15 17.30
N ASP A 180 -4.91 17.77 18.56
CA ASP A 180 -6.01 18.31 19.33
C ASP A 180 -5.61 19.74 19.74
N ARG A 181 -6.53 20.70 19.76
CA ARG A 181 -6.28 22.11 20.14
C ARG A 181 -5.80 22.31 21.60
N THR A 182 -5.53 21.24 22.29
CA THR A 182 -4.87 21.26 23.61
C THR A 182 -3.37 21.00 23.42
N ASP A 183 -2.53 21.88 23.92
CA ASP A 183 -1.07 22.01 23.79
C ASP A 183 -0.19 20.77 24.09
N THR A 184 -0.72 19.57 24.11
CA THR A 184 0.04 18.34 24.36
C THR A 184 0.28 17.58 23.07
N THR A 185 1.53 17.56 22.61
CA THR A 185 1.94 16.70 21.49
C THR A 185 1.64 15.23 21.80
N PRO A 186 1.00 14.47 20.89
CA PRO A 186 0.80 13.04 21.07
C PRO A 186 2.13 12.30 21.30
N GLY A 187 2.20 11.40 22.25
CA GLY A 187 3.45 10.71 22.62
C GLY A 187 4.13 9.93 21.47
N TRP A 188 3.37 9.55 20.43
CA TRP A 188 3.95 8.94 19.23
C TRP A 188 4.67 9.95 18.32
N ILE A 189 4.25 11.23 18.29
CA ILE A 189 4.94 12.30 17.57
C ILE A 189 6.31 12.54 18.20
N ASP A 190 6.40 12.58 19.53
CA ASP A 190 7.66 12.72 20.25
C ASP A 190 8.57 11.50 20.04
N ALA A 191 8.00 10.30 19.90
CA ALA A 191 8.76 9.11 19.54
C ALA A 191 9.33 9.21 18.12
N VAL A 192 8.56 9.68 17.13
CA VAL A 192 9.05 9.93 15.76
C VAL A 192 10.17 10.95 15.77
N LYS A 193 10.00 12.08 16.46
CA LYS A 193 11.04 13.12 16.57
C LYS A 193 12.34 12.57 17.16
N ARG A 194 12.26 11.77 18.23
CA ARG A 194 13.44 11.12 18.83
C ARG A 194 14.15 10.19 17.85
N GLN A 195 13.41 9.36 17.11
CA GLN A 195 13.96 8.44 16.12
C GLN A 195 14.66 9.18 14.96
N LEU A 196 14.02 10.22 14.43
CA LEU A 196 14.60 11.06 13.39
C LEU A 196 15.83 11.81 13.88
N GLY A 197 15.81 12.30 15.12
CA GLY A 197 16.97 12.93 15.75
C GLY A 197 18.15 11.98 15.91
N ALA A 198 17.90 10.75 16.35
CA ALA A 198 18.92 9.70 16.48
C ALA A 198 19.54 9.33 15.12
N LEU A 199 18.70 9.18 14.07
CA LEU A 199 19.16 8.94 12.70
C LEU A 199 20.00 10.12 12.16
N ALA A 200 19.58 11.34 12.37
CA ALA A 200 20.33 12.52 11.94
C ALA A 200 21.69 12.63 12.63
N THR A 201 21.79 12.21 13.90
CA THR A 201 23.06 12.17 14.64
C THR A 201 23.97 11.07 14.11
N ALA A 202 23.42 9.88 13.84
CA ALA A 202 24.18 8.75 13.29
C ALA A 202 24.72 8.99 11.88
N LEU A 203 24.03 9.82 11.07
CA LEU A 203 24.46 10.20 9.72
C LEU A 203 25.54 11.29 9.70
N ARG A 204 25.81 11.96 10.85
CA ARG A 204 26.85 13.00 11.00
C ARG A 204 28.14 12.48 11.65
N ALA A 205 28.10 11.28 12.20
CA ALA A 205 29.27 10.60 12.80
C ALA A 205 29.90 9.65 11.78
#